data_dd13ac46d9c6b3e05fe582965d9df017
#
_entry.id   dd13ac46d9c6b3e05fe582965d9df017
#
_cell.length_a   1.000
_cell.length_b   1.000
_cell.length_c   1.000
_cell.angle_alpha   90.00
_cell.angle_beta   90.00
_cell.angle_gamma   90.00
#
_symmetry.space_group_name_H-M   'P 1'
#
loop_
_entity.id
_entity.type
_entity.pdbx_description
1 polymer ?
#
loop_
_entity_poly.entity_id
_entity_poly.type
_entity_poly.pdbx_seq_one_letter_code
_entity_poly.pdbx_strand_id
1 'polypeptide(L)'
;MSDDFLSSSDTGRSAATLRHAQTVRLDGPLALELGGTLHDVTVVYETYGRLNAARDNAVLICHALSGDSHVARHDQADDPGWWDIVVGPGQPIDTDKYFVICPNILGGCRGTTGPNSVDPATGRPYARDFPTITIGDMVEVQSRLTDHLGIDRLLAVVGGSMGGHQVLCWATKFPQRVGGAIPIATSARLSSQALAFDVVGRNAIVRDPGFRGGQYYDEGPRPNVGLAIARMIGHITYLSREAMRQKFGANRLQPREVPVEFEKKFSVGSYLGHKGAEFVERFDANSYIAISMAMDLFDLGDSPEKLAEKLKASRCRWLVISFTSDWLFSPEESQQIVNALIATNKEVSYCNVESSCGHDAFLLPNDVDRYGELIRAFLSHVDGGTEETGSAAVRGEQAPTSIFHSERLDYDRIVDLIAPNTSVLDLGCGNGELLSRLHRRGHEFVVGVELDEQAIIACVRRGLDVVQADLNKGLRAFADRQFDYVVLSQTLQAVRDVEAVVSDILRVGRRCIVSFPNFAYHKLRTILVEQGRAPETTGLLRYKWYNSPNIRFFSIADFEEFCGEQGITVHRRIALDTEAGKEINTDANLNADLAIFVISR
;
A
#
# COMPACT_ATOMS: atom_id res chain seq x y z
N MET A 1 -21.52 4.38 -25.50
CA MET A 1 -21.16 4.33 -24.11
C MET A 1 -19.86 5.11 -23.97
N SER A 2 -19.98 6.17 -23.29
CA SER A 2 -19.27 7.44 -23.24
C SER A 2 -17.75 7.36 -23.09
N ASP A 3 -17.07 8.22 -23.86
CA ASP A 3 -15.63 8.48 -23.92
C ASP A 3 -15.02 9.08 -22.63
N ASP A 4 -15.75 9.08 -21.51
CA ASP A 4 -15.36 9.76 -20.26
C ASP A 4 -14.48 8.94 -19.30
N PHE A 5 -14.05 7.72 -19.67
CA PHE A 5 -13.50 6.79 -18.66
C PHE A 5 -11.97 6.81 -18.47
N LEU A 6 -11.21 7.62 -19.17
CA LEU A 6 -9.75 7.69 -18.99
C LEU A 6 -9.20 9.12 -19.23
N SER A 7 -9.78 10.13 -18.61
CA SER A 7 -9.03 11.37 -18.40
C SER A 7 -8.00 11.08 -17.31
N SER A 8 -6.74 10.87 -17.70
CA SER A 8 -5.65 10.96 -16.75
C SER A 8 -5.80 12.27 -15.95
N SER A 9 -5.48 12.27 -14.67
CA SER A 9 -5.43 13.43 -13.79
C SER A 9 -4.52 14.58 -14.25
N ASP A 10 -3.94 14.50 -15.43
CA ASP A 10 -3.36 15.59 -16.20
C ASP A 10 -4.50 16.43 -16.82
N THR A 11 -5.37 16.96 -15.98
CA THR A 11 -6.29 18.03 -16.36
C THR A 11 -5.43 19.20 -16.78
N GLY A 12 -5.60 19.70 -18.02
CA GLY A 12 -4.83 20.78 -18.65
C GLY A 12 -4.70 22.03 -17.77
N ARG A 13 -3.83 21.92 -16.77
CA ARG A 13 -3.46 23.03 -15.89
C ARG A 13 -2.53 23.92 -16.69
N SER A 14 -3.05 25.05 -17.10
CA SER A 14 -2.27 26.20 -17.51
C SER A 14 -1.14 26.46 -16.49
N ALA A 15 -0.06 27.10 -16.93
CA ALA A 15 0.99 27.67 -16.05
C ALA A 15 0.44 28.70 -15.04
N ALA A 16 -0.87 28.78 -14.83
CA ALA A 16 -1.56 29.65 -13.91
C ALA A 16 -1.01 29.51 -12.50
N THR A 17 -0.82 30.62 -11.83
CA THR A 17 -0.49 30.73 -10.41
C THR A 17 -1.48 29.92 -9.59
N LEU A 18 -0.97 29.06 -8.70
CA LEU A 18 -1.80 28.31 -7.76
C LEU A 18 -2.54 29.30 -6.86
N ARG A 19 -3.87 29.41 -7.04
CA ARG A 19 -4.70 30.49 -6.49
C ARG A 19 -4.71 30.55 -4.97
N HIS A 20 -4.62 29.41 -4.30
CA HIS A 20 -4.70 29.28 -2.84
C HIS A 20 -3.35 28.94 -2.21
N ALA A 21 -2.27 28.94 -2.99
CA ALA A 21 -0.95 28.64 -2.49
C ALA A 21 -0.47 29.70 -1.51
N GLN A 22 0.09 29.24 -0.41
CA GLN A 22 0.76 30.03 0.60
C GLN A 22 2.27 29.92 0.39
N THR A 23 2.99 30.93 0.81
CA THR A 23 4.45 31.00 0.66
C THR A 23 5.08 31.33 2.01
N VAL A 24 6.10 30.56 2.37
CA VAL A 24 6.92 30.84 3.55
C VAL A 24 8.40 30.78 3.17
N ARG A 25 9.19 31.69 3.72
CA ARG A 25 10.65 31.62 3.72
C ARG A 25 11.08 30.96 5.02
N LEU A 26 11.81 29.85 4.91
CA LEU A 26 12.30 29.12 6.07
C LEU A 26 13.45 29.83 6.75
N ASP A 27 13.49 29.72 8.07
CA ASP A 27 14.57 30.34 8.88
C ASP A 27 15.89 29.57 8.71
N GLY A 28 16.96 30.30 8.52
CA GLY A 28 18.32 29.78 8.46
C GLY A 28 18.66 29.01 7.18
N PRO A 29 19.93 28.68 7.01
CA PRO A 29 20.40 27.93 5.85
C PRO A 29 19.99 26.45 5.93
N LEU A 30 19.84 25.82 4.77
CA LEU A 30 19.61 24.37 4.61
C LEU A 30 20.93 23.71 4.23
N ALA A 31 21.53 22.96 5.13
CA ALA A 31 22.65 22.09 4.81
C ALA A 31 22.14 20.85 4.07
N LEU A 32 22.71 20.52 2.92
CA LEU A 32 22.29 19.40 2.08
C LEU A 32 23.05 18.13 2.43
N GLU A 33 22.39 16.97 2.31
CA GLU A 33 22.96 15.67 2.68
C GLU A 33 24.21 15.31 1.87
N LEU A 34 24.28 15.72 0.61
CA LEU A 34 25.44 15.48 -0.28
C LEU A 34 26.46 16.61 -0.27
N GLY A 35 26.30 17.55 0.67
CA GLY A 35 27.16 18.73 0.79
C GLY A 35 26.61 19.95 0.07
N GLY A 36 27.10 21.11 0.48
CA GLY A 36 26.57 22.39 0.03
C GLY A 36 25.50 22.92 0.97
N THR A 37 25.08 24.16 0.71
CA THR A 37 24.09 24.86 1.54
C THR A 37 23.20 25.71 0.65
N LEU A 38 21.88 25.61 0.84
CA LEU A 38 20.92 26.53 0.24
C LEU A 38 20.59 27.64 1.26
N HIS A 39 20.62 28.89 0.80
CA HIS A 39 20.21 30.04 1.57
C HIS A 39 18.83 30.49 1.10
N ASP A 40 18.06 31.08 2.03
CA ASP A 40 16.78 31.70 1.71
C ASP A 40 15.75 30.73 1.07
N VAL A 41 15.67 29.50 1.60
CA VAL A 41 14.76 28.48 1.09
C VAL A 41 13.33 28.94 1.26
N THR A 42 12.62 29.04 0.15
CA THR A 42 11.19 29.36 0.08
C THR A 42 10.40 28.08 -0.15
N VAL A 43 9.26 27.92 0.54
CA VAL A 43 8.33 26.82 0.35
C VAL A 43 6.98 27.38 -0.04
N VAL A 44 6.43 26.87 -1.14
CA VAL A 44 5.05 27.10 -1.55
C VAL A 44 4.24 25.85 -1.21
N TYR A 45 3.10 26.05 -0.55
CA TYR A 45 2.27 24.95 -0.07
C TYR A 45 0.80 25.35 -0.05
N GLU A 46 -0.08 24.35 -0.02
CA GLU A 46 -1.51 24.54 0.22
C GLU A 46 -1.96 23.75 1.43
N THR A 47 -3.03 24.22 2.08
CA THR A 47 -3.62 23.57 3.25
C THR A 47 -5.14 23.46 3.08
N TYR A 48 -5.70 22.35 3.57
CA TYR A 48 -7.13 22.06 3.49
C TYR A 48 -7.66 21.65 4.84
N GLY A 49 -8.92 21.96 5.13
CA GLY A 49 -9.51 21.68 6.43
C GLY A 49 -9.02 22.63 7.53
N ARG A 50 -9.11 22.19 8.78
CA ARG A 50 -8.75 23.00 9.95
C ARG A 50 -7.89 22.24 10.93
N LEU A 51 -6.78 22.85 11.34
CA LEU A 51 -5.95 22.35 12.44
C LEU A 51 -6.73 22.48 13.75
N ASN A 52 -6.89 21.38 14.48
CA ASN A 52 -7.57 21.38 15.77
C ASN A 52 -6.74 22.03 16.88
N ALA A 53 -7.33 22.28 18.05
CA ALA A 53 -6.65 22.94 19.17
C ALA A 53 -5.47 22.11 19.74
N ALA A 54 -5.55 20.78 19.64
CA ALA A 54 -4.48 19.87 20.07
C ALA A 54 -3.33 19.77 19.04
N ARG A 55 -3.56 20.23 17.80
CA ARG A 55 -2.63 20.17 16.67
C ARG A 55 -2.17 18.75 16.31
N ASP A 56 -3.03 17.76 16.49
CA ASP A 56 -2.74 16.34 16.31
C ASP A 56 -3.49 15.69 15.13
N ASN A 57 -4.32 16.47 14.41
CA ASN A 57 -5.08 16.01 13.22
C ASN A 57 -4.41 16.36 11.87
N ALA A 58 -3.12 16.66 11.85
CA ALA A 58 -2.42 17.08 10.64
C ALA A 58 -1.96 15.88 9.79
N VAL A 59 -2.33 15.87 8.51
CA VAL A 59 -1.92 14.88 7.49
C VAL A 59 -1.06 15.57 6.43
N LEU A 60 0.16 15.09 6.23
CA LEU A 60 1.07 15.57 5.18
C LEU A 60 0.93 14.73 3.92
N ILE A 61 0.65 15.38 2.80
CA ILE A 61 0.64 14.74 1.48
C ILE A 61 1.96 15.02 0.76
N CYS A 62 2.66 13.95 0.40
CA CYS A 62 3.87 13.99 -0.38
C CYS A 62 3.55 13.66 -1.84
N HIS A 63 3.64 14.66 -2.73
CA HIS A 63 3.31 14.47 -4.14
C HIS A 63 4.39 13.72 -4.91
N ALA A 64 4.00 13.07 -6.01
CA ALA A 64 4.90 12.39 -6.93
C ALA A 64 5.70 13.38 -7.80
N LEU A 65 6.62 12.88 -8.64
CA LEU A 65 7.58 13.64 -9.44
C LEU A 65 6.95 14.83 -10.18
N SER A 66 5.80 14.65 -10.78
CA SER A 66 5.12 15.68 -11.59
C SER A 66 3.95 16.38 -10.90
N GLY A 67 3.75 16.11 -9.61
CA GLY A 67 2.72 16.77 -8.80
C GLY A 67 3.10 18.19 -8.36
N ASP A 68 2.20 18.82 -7.64
CA ASP A 68 2.38 20.13 -7.00
C ASP A 68 1.53 20.22 -5.71
N SER A 69 1.53 21.39 -5.05
CA SER A 69 0.81 21.61 -3.79
C SER A 69 -0.71 21.53 -3.93
N HIS A 70 -1.25 21.67 -5.14
CA HIS A 70 -2.69 21.68 -5.38
C HIS A 70 -3.28 20.27 -5.43
N VAL A 71 -3.35 19.63 -4.26
CA VAL A 71 -3.81 18.23 -4.16
C VAL A 71 -5.31 18.09 -4.34
N ALA A 72 -6.10 19.09 -3.94
CA ALA A 72 -7.56 19.12 -4.07
C ALA A 72 -8.06 20.53 -4.38
N ARG A 73 -9.27 20.66 -4.89
CA ARG A 73 -9.92 21.96 -5.05
C ARG A 73 -10.35 22.53 -3.70
N HIS A 74 -10.26 23.84 -3.55
CA HIS A 74 -10.74 24.54 -2.35
C HIS A 74 -12.23 24.87 -2.41
N ASP A 75 -12.75 25.14 -3.60
CA ASP A 75 -14.16 25.44 -3.86
C ASP A 75 -14.57 25.04 -5.29
N GLN A 76 -15.85 25.29 -5.64
CA GLN A 76 -16.38 24.95 -6.97
C GLN A 76 -15.79 25.78 -8.13
N ALA A 77 -15.20 26.94 -7.83
CA ALA A 77 -14.59 27.84 -8.80
C ALA A 77 -13.09 27.59 -8.98
N ASP A 78 -12.53 26.67 -8.18
CA ASP A 78 -11.12 26.29 -8.23
C ASP A 78 -10.86 25.17 -9.26
N ASP A 79 -9.65 25.13 -9.80
CA ASP A 79 -9.23 24.06 -10.68
C ASP A 79 -9.24 22.70 -9.94
N PRO A 80 -9.45 21.59 -10.64
CA PRO A 80 -9.37 20.27 -10.01
C PRO A 80 -7.98 20.00 -9.42
N GLY A 81 -7.95 19.50 -8.16
CA GLY A 81 -6.74 18.96 -7.57
C GLY A 81 -6.28 17.68 -8.26
N TRP A 82 -4.99 17.36 -8.17
CA TRP A 82 -4.48 16.12 -8.78
C TRP A 82 -4.96 14.86 -8.01
N TRP A 83 -5.53 15.01 -6.82
CA TRP A 83 -6.03 13.92 -5.99
C TRP A 83 -7.41 14.22 -5.35
N ASP A 84 -8.26 15.00 -6.00
CA ASP A 84 -9.64 15.30 -5.57
C ASP A 84 -10.46 14.06 -5.20
N ILE A 85 -10.12 12.92 -5.78
CA ILE A 85 -10.78 11.63 -5.50
C ILE A 85 -10.43 11.06 -4.13
N VAL A 86 -9.37 11.54 -3.48
CA VAL A 86 -8.88 11.06 -2.18
C VAL A 86 -8.93 12.13 -1.10
N VAL A 87 -8.70 13.40 -1.46
CA VAL A 87 -8.61 14.53 -0.52
C VAL A 87 -9.79 15.47 -0.73
N GLY A 88 -10.53 15.77 0.31
CA GLY A 88 -11.67 16.69 0.27
C GLY A 88 -12.72 16.36 1.32
N PRO A 89 -13.79 17.17 1.44
CA PRO A 89 -14.89 16.88 2.33
C PRO A 89 -15.54 15.52 2.03
N GLY A 90 -15.60 14.63 3.04
CA GLY A 90 -16.16 13.29 2.91
C GLY A 90 -15.33 12.30 2.08
N GLN A 91 -14.19 12.71 1.51
CA GLN A 91 -13.27 11.85 0.76
C GLN A 91 -12.48 10.90 1.72
N PRO A 92 -11.70 9.93 1.21
CA PRO A 92 -10.84 9.08 2.03
C PRO A 92 -9.99 9.82 3.05
N ILE A 93 -9.36 10.93 2.67
CA ILE A 93 -8.70 11.90 3.55
C ILE A 93 -9.65 13.08 3.71
N ASP A 94 -10.52 12.97 4.70
CA ASP A 94 -11.64 13.88 4.92
C ASP A 94 -11.20 15.21 5.51
N THR A 95 -11.27 16.29 4.74
CA THR A 95 -10.89 17.64 5.18
C THR A 95 -11.84 18.27 6.18
N ASP A 96 -13.00 17.67 6.45
CA ASP A 96 -13.86 18.06 7.57
C ASP A 96 -13.29 17.56 8.93
N LYS A 97 -12.43 16.52 8.90
CA LYS A 97 -11.79 15.93 10.08
C LYS A 97 -10.31 16.30 10.19
N TYR A 98 -9.59 16.25 9.08
CA TYR A 98 -8.14 16.39 9.05
C TYR A 98 -7.68 17.72 8.48
N PHE A 99 -6.59 18.24 9.04
CA PHE A 99 -5.85 19.35 8.46
C PHE A 99 -4.80 18.81 7.50
N VAL A 100 -5.04 18.94 6.20
CA VAL A 100 -4.17 18.42 5.15
C VAL A 100 -3.18 19.49 4.72
N ILE A 101 -1.92 19.13 4.58
CA ILE A 101 -0.81 19.98 4.12
C ILE A 101 -0.20 19.32 2.90
N CYS A 102 -0.09 20.05 1.79
CA CYS A 102 0.63 19.61 0.60
C CYS A 102 1.65 20.66 0.17
N PRO A 103 2.94 20.49 0.45
CA PRO A 103 3.99 21.40 -0.02
C PRO A 103 4.48 21.01 -1.41
N ASN A 104 4.86 22.00 -2.21
CA ASN A 104 5.73 21.77 -3.36
C ASN A 104 7.13 21.36 -2.86
N ILE A 105 7.69 20.32 -3.46
CA ILE A 105 9.00 19.80 -3.06
C ILE A 105 10.15 20.71 -3.42
N LEU A 106 11.22 20.65 -2.64
CA LEU A 106 12.51 21.26 -2.97
C LEU A 106 13.00 20.76 -4.33
N GLY A 107 13.52 21.63 -5.17
CA GLY A 107 13.97 21.29 -6.53
C GLY A 107 12.84 21.32 -7.57
N GLY A 108 11.58 21.52 -7.15
CA GLY A 108 10.42 21.67 -8.03
C GLY A 108 10.39 23.02 -8.76
N CYS A 109 9.43 23.18 -9.67
CA CYS A 109 9.30 24.39 -10.50
C CYS A 109 8.08 25.26 -10.16
N ARG A 110 7.33 24.90 -9.11
CA ARG A 110 6.09 25.57 -8.72
C ARG A 110 6.22 26.48 -7.50
N GLY A 111 7.35 27.24 -7.42
CA GLY A 111 7.58 28.30 -6.44
C GLY A 111 8.38 27.91 -5.19
N THR A 112 8.42 26.66 -4.79
CA THR A 112 9.43 26.19 -3.82
C THR A 112 10.81 26.26 -4.46
N THR A 113 11.84 26.61 -3.66
CA THR A 113 13.23 26.77 -4.13
C THR A 113 13.66 25.59 -5.00
N GLY A 114 14.10 25.88 -6.20
CA GLY A 114 14.51 24.93 -7.23
C GLY A 114 15.41 25.57 -8.28
N PRO A 115 15.78 24.86 -9.34
CA PRO A 115 16.66 25.36 -10.39
C PRO A 115 16.23 26.67 -11.04
N ASN A 116 14.91 26.91 -11.13
CA ASN A 116 14.33 28.15 -11.68
C ASN A 116 14.26 29.31 -10.67
N SER A 117 14.60 29.08 -9.41
CA SER A 117 14.64 30.11 -8.37
C SER A 117 15.89 30.98 -8.50
N VAL A 118 15.79 32.24 -8.06
CA VAL A 118 16.93 33.17 -8.03
C VAL A 118 17.90 32.74 -6.93
N ASP A 119 19.15 32.55 -7.31
CA ASP A 119 20.26 32.37 -6.36
C ASP A 119 20.58 33.73 -5.69
N PRO A 120 20.49 33.83 -4.33
CA PRO A 120 20.75 35.07 -3.63
C PRO A 120 22.19 35.60 -3.81
N ALA A 121 23.13 34.70 -4.11
CA ALA A 121 24.53 35.08 -4.29
C ALA A 121 24.81 35.74 -5.63
N THR A 122 24.08 35.37 -6.67
CA THR A 122 24.32 35.83 -8.05
C THR A 122 23.24 36.74 -8.61
N GLY A 123 22.06 36.75 -8.00
CA GLY A 123 20.87 37.45 -8.48
C GLY A 123 20.29 36.89 -9.78
N ARG A 124 20.69 35.68 -10.19
CA ARG A 124 20.24 34.94 -11.39
C ARG A 124 19.63 33.60 -10.99
N PRO A 125 18.83 32.98 -11.84
CA PRO A 125 18.36 31.62 -11.58
C PRO A 125 19.55 30.66 -11.34
N TYR A 126 19.39 29.74 -10.38
CA TYR A 126 20.39 28.69 -10.15
C TYR A 126 20.71 27.91 -11.40
N ALA A 127 19.71 27.59 -12.19
CA ALA A 127 19.83 26.82 -13.42
C ALA A 127 20.58 25.48 -13.16
N ARG A 128 21.63 25.20 -13.95
CA ARG A 128 22.45 24.00 -13.77
C ARG A 128 23.29 24.00 -12.49
N ASP A 129 23.48 25.17 -11.89
CA ASP A 129 24.28 25.34 -10.67
C ASP A 129 23.47 25.06 -9.40
N PHE A 130 22.19 24.71 -9.55
CA PHE A 130 21.37 24.20 -8.45
C PHE A 130 22.02 22.94 -7.87
N PRO A 131 22.25 22.88 -6.53
CA PRO A 131 22.97 21.76 -5.95
C PRO A 131 22.19 20.44 -6.10
N THR A 132 22.92 19.32 -6.09
CA THR A 132 22.30 18.00 -6.03
C THR A 132 21.59 17.83 -4.70
N ILE A 133 20.29 17.54 -4.77
CA ILE A 133 19.43 17.33 -3.62
C ILE A 133 19.06 15.85 -3.49
N THR A 134 18.59 15.46 -2.32
CA THR A 134 18.09 14.11 -2.00
C THR A 134 16.63 14.15 -1.57
N ILE A 135 16.00 12.97 -1.49
CA ILE A 135 14.69 12.84 -0.82
C ILE A 135 14.77 13.28 0.63
N GLY A 136 15.92 13.04 1.30
CA GLY A 136 16.17 13.49 2.67
C GLY A 136 16.19 15.02 2.83
N ASP A 137 16.70 15.75 1.83
CA ASP A 137 16.65 17.21 1.81
C ASP A 137 15.23 17.74 1.60
N MET A 138 14.43 17.08 0.73
CA MET A 138 13.02 17.43 0.55
C MET A 138 12.24 17.27 1.85
N VAL A 139 12.45 16.16 2.56
CA VAL A 139 11.81 15.86 3.84
C VAL A 139 12.27 16.82 4.94
N GLU A 140 13.53 17.26 4.95
CA GLU A 140 14.02 18.29 5.86
C GLU A 140 13.29 19.63 5.68
N VAL A 141 13.06 20.05 4.43
CA VAL A 141 12.28 21.24 4.10
C VAL A 141 10.84 21.12 4.58
N GLN A 142 10.22 19.96 4.37
CA GLN A 142 8.86 19.68 4.84
C GLN A 142 8.78 19.68 6.38
N SER A 143 9.81 19.16 7.06
CA SER A 143 9.90 19.19 8.53
C SER A 143 9.94 20.63 9.06
N ARG A 144 10.75 21.49 8.46
CA ARG A 144 10.79 22.92 8.83
C ARG A 144 9.49 23.66 8.52
N LEU A 145 8.78 23.27 7.46
CA LEU A 145 7.44 23.80 7.19
C LEU A 145 6.46 23.41 8.31
N THR A 146 6.48 22.14 8.77
CA THR A 146 5.61 21.72 9.88
C THR A 146 5.95 22.43 11.18
N ASP A 147 7.25 22.74 11.44
CA ASP A 147 7.67 23.57 12.57
C ASP A 147 7.10 24.99 12.46
N HIS A 148 7.17 25.62 11.26
CA HIS A 148 6.57 26.92 11.00
C HIS A 148 5.05 26.94 11.27
N LEU A 149 4.36 25.86 10.92
CA LEU A 149 2.92 25.69 11.19
C LEU A 149 2.62 25.32 12.65
N GLY A 150 3.66 25.11 13.49
CA GLY A 150 3.55 24.75 14.90
C GLY A 150 3.02 23.34 15.10
N ILE A 151 3.38 22.40 14.22
CA ILE A 151 2.96 21.00 14.26
C ILE A 151 4.16 20.14 14.66
N ASP A 152 4.18 19.67 15.89
CA ASP A 152 5.26 18.85 16.42
C ASP A 152 5.19 17.41 15.90
N ARG A 153 3.97 16.90 15.69
CA ARG A 153 3.73 15.53 15.23
C ARG A 153 2.59 15.49 14.21
N LEU A 154 2.86 14.83 13.09
CA LEU A 154 1.88 14.54 12.06
C LEU A 154 1.05 13.32 12.46
N LEU A 155 -0.26 13.39 12.28
CA LEU A 155 -1.13 12.21 12.39
C LEU A 155 -0.67 11.16 11.39
N ALA A 156 -0.49 11.55 10.12
CA ALA A 156 0.02 10.66 9.10
C ALA A 156 0.81 11.40 8.02
N VAL A 157 1.70 10.66 7.34
CA VAL A 157 2.36 11.06 6.10
C VAL A 157 1.93 10.10 5.01
N VAL A 158 1.41 10.64 3.89
CA VAL A 158 0.81 9.86 2.80
C VAL A 158 1.46 10.27 1.48
N GLY A 159 1.81 9.31 0.63
CA GLY A 159 2.35 9.62 -0.68
C GLY A 159 2.48 8.42 -1.60
N GLY A 160 2.24 8.65 -2.89
CA GLY A 160 2.39 7.65 -3.94
C GLY A 160 3.67 7.84 -4.75
N SER A 161 4.24 6.74 -5.28
CA SER A 161 5.44 6.79 -6.14
C SER A 161 6.63 7.43 -5.40
N MET A 162 7.25 8.46 -5.97
CA MET A 162 8.27 9.27 -5.27
C MET A 162 7.75 9.89 -3.96
N GLY A 163 6.45 10.17 -3.86
CA GLY A 163 5.84 10.58 -2.59
C GLY A 163 5.98 9.50 -1.53
N GLY A 164 5.91 8.23 -1.91
CA GLY A 164 6.17 7.09 -1.03
C GLY A 164 7.62 7.04 -0.52
N HIS A 165 8.63 7.41 -1.35
CA HIS A 165 10.02 7.57 -0.88
C HIS A 165 10.10 8.64 0.21
N GLN A 166 9.37 9.75 0.07
CA GLN A 166 9.31 10.79 1.09
C GLN A 166 8.65 10.26 2.37
N VAL A 167 7.57 9.46 2.27
CA VAL A 167 6.92 8.80 3.43
C VAL A 167 7.91 7.90 4.18
N LEU A 168 8.63 7.05 3.45
CA LEU A 168 9.66 6.16 4.03
C LEU A 168 10.77 6.96 4.71
N CYS A 169 11.20 8.06 4.07
CA CYS A 169 12.21 8.97 4.64
C CYS A 169 11.70 9.66 5.92
N TRP A 170 10.46 10.16 5.93
CA TRP A 170 9.84 10.74 7.12
C TRP A 170 9.84 9.77 8.30
N ALA A 171 9.39 8.56 8.09
CA ALA A 171 9.28 7.53 9.13
C ALA A 171 10.64 7.10 9.70
N THR A 172 11.70 7.20 8.91
CA THR A 172 13.06 6.81 9.34
C THR A 172 13.89 7.98 9.87
N LYS A 173 13.76 9.18 9.29
CA LYS A 173 14.52 10.38 9.67
C LYS A 173 13.89 11.08 10.87
N PHE A 174 12.55 11.13 10.95
CA PHE A 174 11.80 11.79 12.01
C PHE A 174 10.81 10.84 12.71
N PRO A 175 11.27 9.73 13.28
CA PRO A 175 10.38 8.66 13.78
C PRO A 175 9.45 9.10 14.91
N GLN A 176 9.80 10.16 15.66
CA GLN A 176 8.95 10.69 16.74
C GLN A 176 7.82 11.58 16.22
N ARG A 177 7.94 12.07 14.98
CA ARG A 177 7.04 13.06 14.40
C ARG A 177 5.94 12.46 13.53
N VAL A 178 5.90 11.14 13.34
CA VAL A 178 4.96 10.44 12.45
C VAL A 178 4.13 9.47 13.27
N GLY A 179 2.80 9.61 13.22
CA GLY A 179 1.83 8.68 13.81
C GLY A 179 1.51 7.51 12.90
N GLY A 180 1.23 7.78 11.63
CA GLY A 180 0.96 6.80 10.58
C GLY A 180 1.76 7.07 9.31
N ALA A 181 2.21 6.03 8.63
CA ALA A 181 2.92 6.12 7.36
C ALA A 181 2.17 5.32 6.28
N ILE A 182 1.80 6.00 5.17
CA ILE A 182 1.04 5.40 4.08
C ILE A 182 1.82 5.54 2.76
N PRO A 183 2.83 4.71 2.51
CA PRO A 183 3.49 4.63 1.20
C PRO A 183 2.63 3.82 0.22
N ILE A 184 2.40 4.39 -0.98
CA ILE A 184 1.53 3.82 -2.01
C ILE A 184 2.34 3.64 -3.30
N ALA A 185 2.29 2.47 -3.94
CA ALA A 185 2.93 2.20 -5.23
C ALA A 185 4.40 2.69 -5.26
N THR A 186 5.20 2.22 -4.32
CA THR A 186 6.57 2.71 -4.10
C THR A 186 7.54 1.58 -3.74
N SER A 187 8.82 1.91 -3.69
CA SER A 187 9.91 0.98 -3.38
C SER A 187 10.85 1.55 -2.32
N ALA A 188 11.68 0.71 -1.72
CA ALA A 188 12.74 1.13 -0.80
C ALA A 188 13.96 1.73 -1.53
N ARG A 189 14.09 1.46 -2.83
CA ARG A 189 15.08 1.96 -3.78
C ARG A 189 14.60 1.70 -5.19
N LEU A 190 15.05 2.48 -6.16
CA LEU A 190 14.68 2.21 -7.55
C LEU A 190 15.28 0.90 -8.06
N SER A 191 14.48 0.14 -8.80
CA SER A 191 14.97 -0.97 -9.61
C SER A 191 15.87 -0.48 -10.76
N SER A 192 16.75 -1.35 -11.22
CA SER A 192 17.61 -1.03 -12.39
C SER A 192 16.79 -0.67 -13.63
N GLN A 193 15.58 -1.23 -13.77
CA GLN A 193 14.67 -0.93 -14.86
C GLN A 193 14.10 0.49 -14.75
N ALA A 194 13.61 0.88 -13.57
CA ALA A 194 13.07 2.22 -13.33
C ALA A 194 14.16 3.28 -13.53
N LEU A 195 15.36 3.05 -12.97
CA LEU A 195 16.54 3.89 -13.15
C LEU A 195 16.91 4.05 -14.62
N ALA A 196 16.80 2.99 -15.44
CA ALA A 196 17.09 3.06 -16.87
C ALA A 196 16.14 4.00 -17.62
N PHE A 197 14.85 4.04 -17.24
CA PHE A 197 13.90 4.99 -17.83
C PHE A 197 14.28 6.44 -17.50
N ASP A 198 14.68 6.72 -16.26
CA ASP A 198 15.11 8.05 -15.83
C ASP A 198 16.39 8.49 -16.56
N VAL A 199 17.34 7.59 -16.73
CA VAL A 199 18.56 7.85 -17.52
C VAL A 199 18.21 8.23 -18.96
N VAL A 200 17.29 7.52 -19.62
CA VAL A 200 16.88 7.84 -21.00
C VAL A 200 16.15 9.18 -21.05
N GLY A 201 15.25 9.45 -20.11
CA GLY A 201 14.53 10.72 -20.03
C GLY A 201 15.47 11.92 -19.85
N ARG A 202 16.41 11.83 -18.90
CA ARG A 202 17.43 12.89 -18.71
C ARG A 202 18.35 13.06 -19.92
N ASN A 203 18.76 11.96 -20.57
CA ASN A 203 19.53 12.05 -21.80
C ASN A 203 18.78 12.76 -22.93
N ALA A 204 17.48 12.55 -23.08
CA ALA A 204 16.66 13.27 -24.05
C ALA A 204 16.69 14.79 -23.78
N ILE A 205 16.54 15.20 -22.53
CA ILE A 205 16.59 16.61 -22.12
C ILE A 205 17.98 17.22 -22.38
N VAL A 206 19.05 16.58 -21.88
CA VAL A 206 20.41 17.13 -21.96
C VAL A 206 20.91 17.25 -23.40
N ARG A 207 20.44 16.39 -24.31
CA ARG A 207 20.78 16.39 -25.74
C ARG A 207 19.90 17.29 -26.58
N ASP A 208 18.84 17.86 -26.02
CA ASP A 208 18.01 18.87 -26.71
C ASP A 208 18.85 20.13 -26.95
N PRO A 209 18.93 20.65 -28.19
CA PRO A 209 19.65 21.89 -28.49
C PRO A 209 19.23 23.09 -27.63
N GLY A 210 17.97 23.15 -27.23
CA GLY A 210 17.44 24.19 -26.34
C GLY A 210 17.88 24.08 -24.89
N PHE A 211 18.52 22.97 -24.47
CA PHE A 211 19.01 22.80 -23.10
C PHE A 211 20.19 23.71 -22.76
N ARG A 212 21.08 23.97 -23.73
CA ARG A 212 22.19 24.93 -23.58
C ARG A 212 23.02 24.73 -22.31
N GLY A 213 23.25 23.47 -21.93
CA GLY A 213 23.94 23.14 -20.69
C GLY A 213 23.18 23.50 -19.40
N GLY A 214 21.87 23.62 -19.46
CA GLY A 214 20.99 24.00 -18.36
C GLY A 214 20.76 25.52 -18.19
N GLN A 215 21.40 26.36 -19.04
CA GLN A 215 21.28 27.82 -19.03
C GLN A 215 20.29 28.31 -20.08
N TYR A 216 18.97 28.16 -19.84
CA TYR A 216 17.91 28.47 -20.80
C TYR A 216 16.79 29.37 -20.25
N TYR A 217 16.98 29.99 -19.08
CA TYR A 217 15.96 30.87 -18.46
C TYR A 217 15.92 32.30 -19.03
N ASP A 218 16.89 32.62 -19.88
CA ASP A 218 16.89 33.86 -20.67
C ASP A 218 15.94 33.77 -21.89
N GLU A 219 15.93 34.80 -22.74
CA GLU A 219 15.25 34.77 -24.03
C GLU A 219 15.93 33.78 -24.98
N GLY A 220 15.19 32.78 -25.45
CA GLY A 220 15.74 31.79 -26.39
C GLY A 220 15.02 30.44 -26.31
N PRO A 221 15.51 29.46 -27.12
CA PRO A 221 14.89 28.13 -27.16
C PRO A 221 15.07 27.40 -25.82
N ARG A 222 14.02 26.68 -25.42
CA ARG A 222 13.97 25.80 -24.25
C ARG A 222 14.05 24.33 -24.66
N PRO A 223 14.44 23.41 -23.78
CA PRO A 223 14.58 21.97 -24.10
C PRO A 223 13.21 21.25 -24.12
N ASN A 224 12.27 21.82 -24.88
CA ASN A 224 10.88 21.37 -24.91
C ASN A 224 10.73 19.97 -25.53
N VAL A 225 11.52 19.68 -26.56
CA VAL A 225 11.47 18.36 -27.22
C VAL A 225 11.99 17.27 -26.29
N GLY A 226 13.13 17.49 -25.63
CA GLY A 226 13.72 16.56 -24.69
C GLY A 226 12.82 16.32 -23.48
N LEU A 227 12.22 17.38 -22.93
CA LEU A 227 11.28 17.30 -21.80
C LEU A 227 10.00 16.55 -22.20
N ALA A 228 9.46 16.80 -23.38
CA ALA A 228 8.31 16.07 -23.91
C ALA A 228 8.60 14.57 -24.07
N ILE A 229 9.78 14.19 -24.60
CA ILE A 229 10.20 12.80 -24.72
C ILE A 229 10.31 12.14 -23.33
N ALA A 230 10.91 12.81 -22.36
CA ALA A 230 10.99 12.30 -20.99
C ALA A 230 9.59 12.02 -20.41
N ARG A 231 8.62 12.91 -20.66
CA ARG A 231 7.22 12.71 -20.25
C ARG A 231 6.55 11.54 -20.98
N MET A 232 6.80 11.38 -22.28
CA MET A 232 6.29 10.24 -23.05
C MET A 232 6.77 8.91 -22.47
N ILE A 233 8.06 8.80 -22.11
CA ILE A 233 8.60 7.63 -21.44
C ILE A 233 7.86 7.36 -20.13
N GLY A 234 7.64 8.39 -19.31
CA GLY A 234 6.85 8.28 -18.10
C GLY A 234 5.47 7.70 -18.37
N HIS A 235 4.71 8.23 -19.34
CA HIS A 235 3.37 7.70 -19.66
C HIS A 235 3.37 6.26 -20.18
N ILE A 236 4.45 5.79 -20.81
CA ILE A 236 4.59 4.39 -21.16
C ILE A 236 4.72 3.53 -19.90
N THR A 237 5.46 3.99 -18.90
CA THR A 237 5.71 3.24 -17.66
C THR A 237 4.55 3.30 -16.66
N TYR A 238 3.71 4.34 -16.72
CA TYR A 238 2.59 4.55 -15.80
C TYR A 238 1.38 3.68 -16.11
N LEU A 239 1.17 3.35 -17.39
CA LEU A 239 0.02 2.54 -17.79
C LEU A 239 0.39 1.05 -17.86
N SER A 240 -0.52 0.17 -17.44
CA SER A 240 -0.37 -1.26 -17.62
C SER A 240 -0.51 -1.66 -19.10
N ARG A 241 -0.03 -2.87 -19.43
CA ARG A 241 -0.25 -3.46 -20.76
C ARG A 241 -1.75 -3.55 -21.09
N GLU A 242 -2.58 -3.89 -20.11
CA GLU A 242 -4.03 -4.01 -20.28
C GLU A 242 -4.67 -2.64 -20.52
N ALA A 243 -4.34 -1.62 -19.71
CA ALA A 243 -4.80 -0.24 -19.92
C ALA A 243 -4.42 0.29 -21.30
N MET A 244 -3.19 0.05 -21.75
CA MET A 244 -2.72 0.41 -23.10
C MET A 244 -3.53 -0.31 -24.19
N ARG A 245 -3.81 -1.62 -24.01
CA ARG A 245 -4.62 -2.41 -24.94
C ARG A 245 -6.06 -1.89 -25.01
N GLN A 246 -6.68 -1.61 -23.90
CA GLN A 246 -8.05 -1.08 -23.84
C GLN A 246 -8.13 0.30 -24.49
N LYS A 247 -7.16 1.17 -24.21
CA LYS A 247 -7.17 2.54 -24.72
C LYS A 247 -6.88 2.65 -26.23
N PHE A 248 -5.96 1.83 -26.75
CA PHE A 248 -5.45 1.99 -28.11
C PHE A 248 -5.67 0.78 -29.03
N GLY A 249 -6.15 -0.36 -28.50
CA GLY A 249 -6.26 -1.61 -29.26
C GLY A 249 -7.30 -1.58 -30.36
N ALA A 250 -8.44 -0.91 -30.15
CA ALA A 250 -9.54 -0.83 -31.12
C ALA A 250 -9.28 0.18 -32.25
N ASN A 251 -8.63 1.30 -31.95
CA ASN A 251 -8.37 2.40 -32.87
C ASN A 251 -6.86 2.59 -33.10
N ARG A 252 -6.22 1.53 -33.55
CA ARG A 252 -4.76 1.50 -33.71
C ARG A 252 -4.23 2.55 -34.69
N LEU A 253 -4.99 2.82 -35.75
CA LEU A 253 -4.66 3.83 -36.77
C LEU A 253 -5.67 4.97 -36.70
N GLN A 254 -5.18 6.19 -36.63
CA GLN A 254 -5.98 7.40 -36.83
C GLN A 254 -6.40 7.53 -38.31
N PRO A 255 -7.43 8.33 -38.65
CA PRO A 255 -8.13 8.27 -39.94
C PRO A 255 -7.21 8.25 -41.17
N ARG A 256 -7.68 7.62 -42.23
CA ARG A 256 -7.00 7.17 -43.45
C ARG A 256 -6.21 8.21 -44.27
N GLU A 257 -6.29 9.47 -43.94
CA GLU A 257 -5.45 10.49 -44.53
C GLU A 257 -4.06 10.43 -43.87
N VAL A 258 -3.07 10.01 -44.63
CA VAL A 258 -1.70 9.85 -44.19
C VAL A 258 -1.11 11.22 -43.84
N PRO A 259 -1.05 11.66 -42.58
CA PRO A 259 -0.33 12.87 -42.22
C PRO A 259 1.15 12.70 -42.56
N VAL A 260 1.79 13.75 -42.92
CA VAL A 260 3.23 13.81 -43.21
C VAL A 260 4.03 13.46 -41.94
N GLU A 261 3.43 13.66 -40.76
CA GLU A 261 4.03 13.38 -39.46
C GLU A 261 3.80 11.92 -39.01
N PHE A 262 4.84 11.13 -39.03
CA PHE A 262 4.82 9.72 -38.64
C PHE A 262 4.27 9.47 -37.24
N GLU A 263 4.50 10.39 -36.31
CA GLU A 263 4.09 10.34 -34.90
C GLU A 263 2.56 10.34 -34.72
N LYS A 264 1.83 11.04 -35.60
CA LYS A 264 0.36 11.14 -35.56
C LYS A 264 -0.35 9.98 -36.27
N LYS A 265 0.39 9.06 -36.84
CA LYS A 265 -0.19 7.93 -37.59
C LYS A 265 -0.89 6.90 -36.70
N PHE A 266 -0.44 6.77 -35.46
CA PHE A 266 -0.99 5.85 -34.49
C PHE A 266 -1.66 6.61 -33.34
N SER A 267 -2.79 6.12 -32.84
CA SER A 267 -3.52 6.75 -31.72
C SER A 267 -2.67 6.87 -30.46
N VAL A 268 -1.81 5.89 -30.16
CA VAL A 268 -0.86 5.95 -29.06
C VAL A 268 0.19 7.04 -29.26
N GLY A 269 0.67 7.28 -30.49
CA GLY A 269 1.60 8.37 -30.80
C GLY A 269 1.00 9.74 -30.58
N SER A 270 -0.25 9.93 -31.04
CA SER A 270 -1.00 11.19 -30.80
C SER A 270 -1.21 11.43 -29.30
N TYR A 271 -1.55 10.40 -28.54
CA TYR A 271 -1.70 10.48 -27.09
C TYR A 271 -0.40 10.89 -26.40
N LEU A 272 0.70 10.20 -26.69
CA LEU A 272 2.00 10.48 -26.08
C LEU A 272 2.49 11.89 -26.45
N GLY A 273 2.31 12.31 -27.74
CA GLY A 273 2.66 13.65 -28.18
C GLY A 273 1.86 14.74 -27.46
N HIS A 274 0.56 14.53 -27.27
CA HIS A 274 -0.29 15.44 -26.51
C HIS A 274 0.17 15.56 -25.05
N LYS A 275 0.42 14.42 -24.36
CA LYS A 275 0.91 14.41 -22.97
C LYS A 275 2.29 15.04 -22.82
N GLY A 276 3.16 14.89 -23.81
CA GLY A 276 4.45 15.57 -23.84
C GLY A 276 4.29 17.09 -23.95
N ALA A 277 3.42 17.57 -24.88
CA ALA A 277 3.17 18.98 -25.08
C ALA A 277 2.53 19.65 -23.83
N GLU A 278 1.50 19.05 -23.25
CA GLU A 278 0.89 19.54 -22.00
C GLU A 278 1.92 19.68 -20.86
N PHE A 279 2.85 18.71 -20.75
CA PHE A 279 3.85 18.73 -19.69
C PHE A 279 4.86 19.86 -19.83
N VAL A 280 5.29 20.15 -21.05
CA VAL A 280 6.23 21.25 -21.36
C VAL A 280 5.68 22.61 -20.91
N GLU A 281 4.37 22.83 -21.00
CA GLU A 281 3.74 24.10 -20.61
C GLU A 281 3.77 24.34 -19.08
N ARG A 282 3.89 23.28 -18.28
CA ARG A 282 3.77 23.38 -16.82
C ARG A 282 5.00 22.93 -16.04
N PHE A 283 6.00 22.32 -16.67
CA PHE A 283 7.14 21.75 -15.97
C PHE A 283 8.47 22.27 -16.51
N ASP A 284 9.48 22.30 -15.65
CA ASP A 284 10.82 22.76 -15.95
C ASP A 284 11.81 21.62 -16.12
N ALA A 285 12.67 21.70 -17.14
CA ALA A 285 13.58 20.61 -17.46
C ALA A 285 14.72 20.43 -16.46
N ASN A 286 15.28 21.51 -15.90
CA ASN A 286 16.28 21.39 -14.82
C ASN A 286 15.65 20.83 -13.55
N SER A 287 14.41 21.20 -13.22
CA SER A 287 13.66 20.63 -12.11
C SER A 287 13.39 19.13 -12.33
N TYR A 288 13.03 18.72 -13.57
CA TYR A 288 12.89 17.30 -13.87
C TYR A 288 14.18 16.53 -13.61
N ILE A 289 15.31 17.07 -14.05
CA ILE A 289 16.63 16.46 -13.81
C ILE A 289 16.93 16.38 -12.30
N ALA A 290 16.76 17.48 -11.57
CA ALA A 290 17.08 17.54 -10.14
C ALA A 290 16.24 16.56 -9.32
N ILE A 291 14.92 16.49 -9.59
CA ILE A 291 13.99 15.64 -8.85
C ILE A 291 14.19 14.17 -9.20
N SER A 292 14.34 13.82 -10.49
CA SER A 292 14.60 12.43 -10.91
C SER A 292 15.95 11.93 -10.39
N MET A 293 16.98 12.79 -10.32
CA MET A 293 18.24 12.44 -9.66
C MET A 293 18.07 12.18 -8.16
N ALA A 294 17.28 12.99 -7.45
CA ALA A 294 16.99 12.77 -6.04
C ALA A 294 16.27 11.43 -5.79
N MET A 295 15.39 11.04 -6.72
CA MET A 295 14.70 9.74 -6.69
C MET A 295 15.68 8.58 -6.95
N ASP A 296 16.57 8.69 -7.94
CA ASP A 296 17.61 7.71 -8.24
C ASP A 296 18.57 7.46 -7.07
N LEU A 297 18.87 8.52 -6.31
CA LEU A 297 19.78 8.47 -5.17
C LEU A 297 19.13 7.92 -3.90
N PHE A 298 17.79 7.74 -3.90
CA PHE A 298 17.10 7.21 -2.75
C PHE A 298 17.35 5.72 -2.59
N ASP A 299 17.98 5.33 -1.48
CA ASP A 299 18.28 3.94 -1.14
C ASP A 299 18.22 3.72 0.37
N LEU A 300 17.25 2.94 0.84
CA LEU A 300 17.12 2.52 2.23
C LEU A 300 17.87 1.21 2.53
N GLY A 301 18.43 0.56 1.51
CA GLY A 301 19.22 -0.67 1.67
C GLY A 301 19.10 -1.60 0.47
N ASP A 302 20.23 -2.20 0.12
CA ASP A 302 20.40 -3.11 -1.02
C ASP A 302 20.17 -4.59 -0.65
N SER A 303 19.87 -4.86 0.64
CA SER A 303 19.51 -6.19 1.14
C SER A 303 18.37 -6.12 2.15
N PRO A 304 17.63 -7.24 2.36
CA PRO A 304 16.57 -7.32 3.36
C PRO A 304 17.01 -6.89 4.76
N GLU A 305 18.23 -7.26 5.17
CA GLU A 305 18.78 -6.97 6.50
C GLU A 305 19.06 -5.47 6.66
N LYS A 306 19.65 -4.82 5.64
CA LYS A 306 19.91 -3.38 5.67
C LYS A 306 18.62 -2.58 5.67
N LEU A 307 17.64 -2.98 4.85
CA LEU A 307 16.32 -2.36 4.83
C LEU A 307 15.62 -2.49 6.20
N ALA A 308 15.63 -3.69 6.79
CA ALA A 308 15.07 -3.93 8.12
C ALA A 308 15.74 -3.05 9.18
N GLU A 309 17.09 -2.93 9.16
CA GLU A 309 17.82 -2.08 10.12
C GLU A 309 17.44 -0.59 9.98
N LYS A 310 17.24 -0.10 8.74
CA LYS A 310 16.78 1.27 8.51
C LYS A 310 15.36 1.50 9.03
N LEU A 311 14.42 0.59 8.71
CA LEU A 311 13.02 0.70 9.11
C LEU A 311 12.79 0.46 10.61
N LYS A 312 13.73 -0.20 11.29
CA LYS A 312 13.69 -0.42 12.74
C LYS A 312 13.56 0.87 13.54
N ALA A 313 14.11 1.97 13.04
CA ALA A 313 14.01 3.28 13.68
C ALA A 313 12.59 3.83 13.74
N SER A 314 11.70 3.44 12.83
CA SER A 314 10.33 3.94 12.74
C SER A 314 9.51 3.59 13.99
N ARG A 315 8.56 4.47 14.34
CA ARG A 315 7.67 4.31 15.52
C ARG A 315 6.19 4.48 15.17
N CYS A 316 5.90 4.65 13.90
CA CYS A 316 4.56 4.81 13.38
C CYS A 316 3.92 3.45 13.06
N ARG A 317 2.59 3.46 12.94
CA ARG A 317 1.86 2.38 12.26
C ARG A 317 2.02 2.53 10.75
N TRP A 318 1.93 1.41 10.04
CA TRP A 318 2.13 1.38 8.59
C TRP A 318 0.90 0.85 7.85
N LEU A 319 0.56 1.52 6.75
CA LEU A 319 -0.33 0.99 5.71
C LEU A 319 0.40 1.05 4.37
N VAL A 320 0.83 -0.09 3.88
CA VAL A 320 1.50 -0.18 2.57
C VAL A 320 0.46 -0.61 1.53
N ILE A 321 0.38 0.12 0.40
CA ILE A 321 -0.55 -0.19 -0.69
C ILE A 321 0.24 -0.34 -1.98
N SER A 322 -0.01 -1.43 -2.71
CA SER A 322 0.48 -1.65 -4.07
C SER A 322 -0.68 -2.00 -5.01
N PHE A 323 -0.42 -2.08 -6.32
CA PHE A 323 -1.42 -2.42 -7.32
C PHE A 323 -0.92 -3.55 -8.20
N THR A 324 -1.78 -4.55 -8.46
CA THR A 324 -1.39 -5.80 -9.13
C THR A 324 -0.79 -5.61 -10.53
N SER A 325 -1.16 -4.55 -11.22
CA SER A 325 -0.69 -4.26 -12.59
C SER A 325 0.42 -3.21 -12.67
N ASP A 326 0.89 -2.70 -11.52
CA ASP A 326 2.03 -1.79 -11.50
C ASP A 326 3.32 -2.55 -11.83
N TRP A 327 3.98 -2.13 -12.90
CA TRP A 327 5.22 -2.74 -13.38
C TRP A 327 6.41 -1.78 -13.31
N LEU A 328 6.16 -0.51 -12.93
CA LEU A 328 7.19 0.48 -12.64
C LEU A 328 7.69 0.35 -11.20
N PHE A 329 6.75 0.30 -10.24
CA PHE A 329 6.98 -0.04 -8.84
C PHE A 329 6.18 -1.30 -8.51
N SER A 330 6.78 -2.44 -8.77
CA SER A 330 6.07 -3.72 -8.70
C SER A 330 5.59 -4.05 -7.29
N PRO A 331 4.52 -4.88 -7.15
CA PRO A 331 4.07 -5.35 -5.85
C PRO A 331 5.18 -6.03 -5.03
N GLU A 332 6.15 -6.66 -5.70
CA GLU A 332 7.29 -7.31 -5.05
C GLU A 332 8.19 -6.29 -4.32
N GLU A 333 8.34 -5.08 -4.87
CA GLU A 333 9.12 -4.01 -4.22
C GLU A 333 8.42 -3.48 -2.96
N SER A 334 7.10 -3.29 -3.01
CA SER A 334 6.29 -2.98 -1.82
C SER A 334 6.33 -4.12 -0.79
N GLN A 335 6.29 -5.37 -1.24
CA GLN A 335 6.42 -6.54 -0.37
C GLN A 335 7.77 -6.60 0.35
N GLN A 336 8.87 -6.12 -0.26
CA GLN A 336 10.18 -6.02 0.43
C GLN A 336 10.11 -5.06 1.62
N ILE A 337 9.40 -3.92 1.49
CA ILE A 337 9.18 -2.98 2.59
C ILE A 337 8.38 -3.68 3.71
N VAL A 338 7.28 -4.35 3.36
CA VAL A 338 6.44 -5.08 4.30
C VAL A 338 7.22 -6.17 5.04
N ASN A 339 8.01 -6.96 4.31
CA ASN A 339 8.84 -8.02 4.90
C ASN A 339 9.85 -7.46 5.93
N ALA A 340 10.46 -6.32 5.62
CA ALA A 340 11.39 -5.66 6.53
C ALA A 340 10.69 -5.10 7.79
N LEU A 341 9.47 -4.57 7.64
CA LEU A 341 8.63 -4.12 8.76
C LEU A 341 8.23 -5.29 9.66
N ILE A 342 7.79 -6.40 9.07
CA ILE A 342 7.46 -7.65 9.79
C ILE A 342 8.69 -8.17 10.56
N ALA A 343 9.84 -8.25 9.90
CA ALA A 343 11.08 -8.73 10.51
C ALA A 343 11.53 -7.90 11.72
N THR A 344 11.08 -6.65 11.82
CA THR A 344 11.37 -5.73 12.93
C THR A 344 10.18 -5.53 13.88
N ASN A 345 9.17 -6.40 13.82
CA ASN A 345 7.97 -6.38 14.65
C ASN A 345 7.24 -5.03 14.64
N LYS A 346 7.08 -4.44 13.44
CA LYS A 346 6.31 -3.21 13.27
C LYS A 346 4.84 -3.54 13.02
N GLU A 347 3.96 -2.66 13.52
CA GLU A 347 2.53 -2.69 13.19
C GLU A 347 2.35 -2.31 11.72
N VAL A 348 1.98 -3.28 10.90
CA VAL A 348 1.85 -3.08 9.44
C VAL A 348 0.63 -3.79 8.88
N SER A 349 -0.14 -3.01 8.11
CA SER A 349 -1.14 -3.54 7.19
C SER A 349 -0.65 -3.40 5.75
N TYR A 350 -0.92 -4.41 4.94
CA TYR A 350 -0.54 -4.42 3.53
C TYR A 350 -1.68 -4.96 2.67
N CYS A 351 -1.97 -4.24 1.58
CA CYS A 351 -2.89 -4.68 0.55
C CYS A 351 -2.31 -4.42 -0.85
N ASN A 352 -2.27 -5.48 -1.66
CA ASN A 352 -2.00 -5.39 -3.09
C ASN A 352 -3.34 -5.35 -3.83
N VAL A 353 -3.83 -4.14 -4.09
CA VAL A 353 -5.15 -3.89 -4.67
C VAL A 353 -5.20 -4.38 -6.12
N GLU A 354 -6.21 -5.17 -6.45
CA GLU A 354 -6.41 -5.63 -7.83
C GLU A 354 -6.73 -4.45 -8.73
N SER A 355 -5.90 -4.20 -9.74
CA SER A 355 -6.04 -3.09 -10.68
C SER A 355 -5.53 -3.46 -12.06
N SER A 356 -6.13 -2.90 -13.09
CA SER A 356 -5.63 -2.96 -14.46
C SER A 356 -5.01 -1.63 -14.94
N CYS A 357 -4.92 -0.62 -14.06
CA CYS A 357 -4.54 0.75 -14.45
C CYS A 357 -3.02 0.98 -14.52
N GLY A 358 -2.21 0.09 -13.93
CA GLY A 358 -0.75 0.25 -13.83
C GLY A 358 -0.35 1.12 -12.66
N HIS A 359 0.75 1.85 -12.81
CA HIS A 359 1.29 2.74 -11.77
C HIS A 359 0.35 3.89 -11.43
N ASP A 360 -0.37 4.43 -12.41
CA ASP A 360 -1.32 5.53 -12.21
C ASP A 360 -2.59 5.11 -11.43
N ALA A 361 -2.73 3.85 -11.01
CA ALA A 361 -3.91 3.35 -10.31
C ALA A 361 -4.31 4.20 -9.09
N PHE A 362 -3.34 4.74 -8.34
CA PHE A 362 -3.63 5.59 -7.18
C PHE A 362 -4.11 7.00 -7.56
N LEU A 363 -3.98 7.42 -8.82
CA LEU A 363 -4.42 8.72 -9.34
C LEU A 363 -5.76 8.63 -10.08
N LEU A 364 -6.24 7.42 -10.36
CA LEU A 364 -7.43 7.18 -11.17
C LEU A 364 -8.62 6.76 -10.30
N PRO A 365 -9.86 7.12 -10.68
CA PRO A 365 -11.05 6.81 -9.88
C PRO A 365 -11.42 5.32 -9.86
N ASN A 366 -10.82 4.50 -10.72
CA ASN A 366 -11.22 3.10 -10.92
C ASN A 366 -11.15 2.25 -9.64
N ASP A 367 -10.16 2.50 -8.80
CA ASP A 367 -9.85 1.65 -7.64
C ASP A 367 -9.98 2.40 -6.29
N VAL A 368 -10.43 3.68 -6.32
CA VAL A 368 -10.50 4.54 -5.14
C VAL A 368 -11.43 3.98 -4.05
N ASP A 369 -12.50 3.30 -4.43
CA ASP A 369 -13.44 2.67 -3.48
C ASP A 369 -12.76 1.61 -2.60
N ARG A 370 -11.64 1.04 -3.07
CA ARG A 370 -10.88 0.00 -2.35
C ARG A 370 -9.70 0.61 -1.59
N TYR A 371 -8.74 1.20 -2.30
CA TYR A 371 -7.57 1.75 -1.62
C TYR A 371 -7.90 3.00 -0.77
N GLY A 372 -8.89 3.79 -1.18
CA GLY A 372 -9.36 4.93 -0.40
C GLY A 372 -10.03 4.51 0.91
N GLU A 373 -10.76 3.39 0.90
CA GLU A 373 -11.33 2.83 2.13
C GLU A 373 -10.25 2.33 3.09
N LEU A 374 -9.16 1.73 2.58
CA LEU A 374 -8.01 1.38 3.42
C LEU A 374 -7.39 2.61 4.09
N ILE A 375 -7.20 3.70 3.33
CA ILE A 375 -6.67 4.97 3.85
C ILE A 375 -7.61 5.54 4.93
N ARG A 376 -8.92 5.64 4.64
CA ARG A 376 -9.94 6.16 5.56
C ARG A 376 -9.94 5.38 6.88
N ALA A 377 -10.01 4.06 6.77
CA ALA A 377 -10.04 3.17 7.91
C ALA A 377 -8.76 3.26 8.75
N PHE A 378 -7.60 3.27 8.10
CA PHE A 378 -6.33 3.39 8.79
C PHE A 378 -6.20 4.72 9.55
N LEU A 379 -6.53 5.85 8.91
CA LEU A 379 -6.44 7.17 9.54
C LEU A 379 -7.34 7.28 10.78
N SER A 380 -8.54 6.71 10.76
CA SER A 380 -9.46 6.74 11.91
C SER A 380 -8.88 6.03 13.14
N HIS A 381 -8.03 5.02 12.94
CA HIS A 381 -7.40 4.29 14.05
C HIS A 381 -6.07 4.91 14.51
N VAL A 382 -5.39 5.68 13.67
CA VAL A 382 -4.22 6.46 14.07
C VAL A 382 -4.62 7.66 14.94
N ASP A 383 -5.78 8.27 14.64
CA ASP A 383 -6.36 9.41 15.39
C ASP A 383 -6.85 9.03 16.81
N GLY A 384 -6.80 7.75 17.19
CA GLY A 384 -7.31 7.29 18.49
C GLY A 384 -8.83 7.33 18.58
N GLY A 385 -9.52 7.59 17.48
CA GLY A 385 -10.97 7.48 17.34
C GLY A 385 -11.35 6.00 17.40
N THR A 386 -11.83 5.55 18.54
CA THR A 386 -12.76 4.44 18.54
C THR A 386 -14.03 4.98 17.88
N GLU A 387 -14.13 4.92 16.55
CA GLU A 387 -15.45 4.86 15.98
C GLU A 387 -16.09 3.65 16.64
N GLU A 388 -17.01 3.92 17.59
CA GLU A 388 -18.05 2.95 17.87
C GLU A 388 -18.62 2.64 16.49
N THR A 389 -18.17 1.55 15.90
CA THR A 389 -18.81 0.96 14.76
C THR A 389 -20.22 0.67 15.25
N GLY A 390 -21.06 1.66 15.05
CA GLY A 390 -22.49 1.46 15.11
C GLY A 390 -22.71 0.21 14.27
N SER A 391 -23.33 -0.79 14.85
CA SER A 391 -23.61 -2.12 14.33
C SER A 391 -24.42 -2.01 13.02
N ALA A 392 -23.84 -1.39 12.01
CA ALA A 392 -24.07 -1.74 10.63
C ALA A 392 -23.31 -3.04 10.43
N ALA A 393 -23.93 -4.14 10.78
CA ALA A 393 -23.52 -5.44 10.37
C ALA A 393 -23.30 -5.37 8.85
N VAL A 394 -22.06 -5.17 8.44
CA VAL A 394 -21.61 -5.59 7.11
C VAL A 394 -21.85 -7.09 7.16
N ARG A 395 -23.00 -7.50 6.62
CA ARG A 395 -23.26 -8.89 6.29
C ARG A 395 -22.36 -9.27 5.10
N GLY A 396 -21.05 -9.20 5.32
CA GLY A 396 -20.13 -10.09 4.65
C GLY A 396 -20.50 -11.48 5.16
N GLU A 397 -20.87 -12.37 4.31
CA GLU A 397 -21.14 -13.76 4.66
C GLU A 397 -19.93 -14.28 5.43
N GLN A 398 -20.07 -14.46 6.73
CA GLN A 398 -19.06 -15.11 7.55
C GLN A 398 -18.80 -16.49 6.94
N ALA A 399 -17.55 -16.82 6.69
CA ALA A 399 -17.23 -18.17 6.25
C ALA A 399 -17.73 -19.16 7.32
N PRO A 400 -18.60 -20.09 6.98
CA PRO A 400 -19.16 -21.03 7.92
C PRO A 400 -18.06 -21.92 8.50
N THR A 401 -18.12 -22.22 9.76
CA THR A 401 -17.03 -22.79 10.54
C THR A 401 -17.32 -24.14 11.13
N SER A 402 -18.58 -24.44 11.26
CA SER A 402 -19.07 -25.79 11.47
C SER A 402 -19.46 -26.41 10.13
N ILE A 403 -19.43 -27.73 10.06
CA ILE A 403 -19.97 -28.47 8.91
C ILE A 403 -21.45 -28.14 8.71
N PHE A 404 -22.19 -27.86 9.78
CA PHE A 404 -23.63 -27.67 9.78
C PHE A 404 -24.09 -26.26 10.16
N HIS A 405 -23.25 -25.41 10.79
CA HIS A 405 -23.62 -24.10 11.31
C HIS A 405 -22.68 -22.99 10.83
N SER A 406 -23.16 -21.74 10.84
CA SER A 406 -22.39 -20.55 10.48
C SER A 406 -21.65 -19.91 11.64
N GLU A 407 -21.79 -20.39 12.87
CA GLU A 407 -21.16 -19.80 14.07
C GLU A 407 -19.74 -20.35 14.33
N ARG A 408 -18.83 -19.47 14.79
CA ARG A 408 -17.41 -19.79 15.10
C ARG A 408 -17.24 -20.21 16.57
N LEU A 409 -17.70 -21.44 16.88
CA LEU A 409 -17.58 -22.01 18.24
C LEU A 409 -16.13 -22.41 18.62
N ASP A 410 -15.25 -22.54 17.64
CA ASP A 410 -13.83 -22.83 17.85
C ASP A 410 -13.05 -21.63 18.40
N TYR A 411 -13.43 -20.39 18.09
CA TYR A 411 -12.68 -19.20 18.50
C TYR A 411 -12.55 -19.04 20.00
N ASP A 412 -13.60 -19.27 20.77
CA ASP A 412 -13.54 -19.17 22.24
C ASP A 412 -12.56 -20.19 22.81
N ARG A 413 -12.56 -21.41 22.24
CA ARG A 413 -11.61 -22.47 22.63
C ARG A 413 -10.16 -22.13 22.23
N ILE A 414 -9.96 -21.60 21.03
CA ILE A 414 -8.64 -21.16 20.56
C ILE A 414 -8.09 -20.05 21.47
N VAL A 415 -8.90 -19.04 21.77
CA VAL A 415 -8.49 -17.93 22.62
C VAL A 415 -8.15 -18.40 24.04
N ASP A 416 -8.87 -19.40 24.59
CA ASP A 416 -8.57 -19.98 25.91
C ASP A 416 -7.27 -20.82 25.94
N LEU A 417 -6.78 -21.27 24.78
CA LEU A 417 -5.52 -21.99 24.64
C LEU A 417 -4.30 -21.08 24.57
N ILE A 418 -4.50 -19.80 24.27
CA ILE A 418 -3.44 -18.81 24.10
C ILE A 418 -3.15 -18.14 25.44
N ALA A 419 -1.89 -18.20 25.88
CA ALA A 419 -1.47 -17.60 27.14
C ALA A 419 -1.53 -16.06 27.08
N PRO A 420 -1.91 -15.37 28.17
CA PRO A 420 -1.95 -13.91 28.17
C PRO A 420 -0.62 -13.27 27.80
N ASN A 421 -0.67 -12.06 27.24
CA ASN A 421 0.51 -11.26 26.88
C ASN A 421 1.49 -11.96 25.92
N THR A 422 0.97 -12.79 25.01
CA THR A 422 1.77 -13.48 23.99
C THR A 422 1.50 -12.90 22.61
N SER A 423 2.50 -13.04 21.73
CA SER A 423 2.40 -12.67 20.32
C SER A 423 1.67 -13.75 19.50
N VAL A 424 0.77 -13.35 18.62
CA VAL A 424 -0.07 -14.28 17.84
C VAL A 424 -0.06 -13.91 16.36
N LEU A 425 0.15 -14.91 15.50
CA LEU A 425 -0.03 -14.82 14.06
C LEU A 425 -1.23 -15.68 13.66
N ASP A 426 -2.25 -15.07 13.03
CA ASP A 426 -3.45 -15.76 12.55
C ASP A 426 -3.42 -15.90 11.02
N LEU A 427 -3.34 -17.13 10.53
CA LEU A 427 -3.20 -17.43 9.10
C LEU A 427 -4.55 -17.80 8.47
N GLY A 428 -4.96 -17.02 7.46
CA GLY A 428 -6.31 -17.07 6.92
C GLY A 428 -7.29 -16.42 7.91
N CYS A 429 -6.94 -15.22 8.39
CA CYS A 429 -7.67 -14.55 9.46
C CYS A 429 -9.08 -14.07 9.05
N GLY A 430 -9.44 -14.15 7.76
CA GLY A 430 -10.71 -13.66 7.25
C GLY A 430 -10.93 -12.20 7.60
N ASN A 431 -12.10 -11.86 8.11
CA ASN A 431 -12.44 -10.50 8.52
C ASN A 431 -11.86 -10.07 9.88
N GLY A 432 -10.92 -10.84 10.47
CA GLY A 432 -10.20 -10.51 11.70
C GLY A 432 -10.99 -10.72 13.00
N GLU A 433 -12.00 -11.59 13.01
CA GLU A 433 -12.79 -11.79 14.24
C GLU A 433 -11.96 -12.39 15.38
N LEU A 434 -11.10 -13.38 15.10
CA LEU A 434 -10.19 -13.96 16.10
C LEU A 434 -9.20 -12.91 16.61
N LEU A 435 -8.61 -12.13 15.69
CA LEU A 435 -7.70 -11.03 16.02
C LEU A 435 -8.37 -10.00 16.96
N SER A 436 -9.62 -9.62 16.67
CA SER A 436 -10.40 -8.71 17.53
C SER A 436 -10.65 -9.29 18.93
N ARG A 437 -10.89 -10.60 19.05
CA ARG A 437 -11.08 -11.28 20.35
C ARG A 437 -9.78 -11.30 21.15
N LEU A 438 -8.64 -11.54 20.49
CA LEU A 438 -7.31 -11.52 21.11
C LEU A 438 -6.93 -10.10 21.59
N HIS A 439 -7.17 -9.08 20.77
CA HIS A 439 -6.96 -7.67 21.15
C HIS A 439 -7.77 -7.28 22.40
N ARG A 440 -9.04 -7.66 22.44
CA ARG A 440 -9.91 -7.41 23.63
C ARG A 440 -9.43 -8.14 24.89
N ARG A 441 -8.66 -9.22 24.77
CA ARG A 441 -8.01 -9.91 25.88
C ARG A 441 -6.63 -9.36 26.26
N GLY A 442 -6.19 -8.27 25.61
CA GLY A 442 -4.94 -7.57 25.94
C GLY A 442 -3.68 -8.14 25.27
N HIS A 443 -3.83 -8.88 24.17
CA HIS A 443 -2.69 -9.23 23.34
C HIS A 443 -2.28 -8.01 22.51
N GLU A 444 -1.06 -7.50 22.71
CA GLU A 444 -0.59 -6.26 22.06
C GLU A 444 -0.05 -6.50 20.65
N PHE A 445 0.57 -7.66 20.39
CA PHE A 445 1.15 -7.99 19.09
C PHE A 445 0.42 -9.16 18.44
N VAL A 446 -0.58 -8.79 17.63
CA VAL A 446 -1.44 -9.74 16.91
C VAL A 446 -1.48 -9.34 15.45
N VAL A 447 -1.08 -10.25 14.55
CA VAL A 447 -0.98 -10.00 13.11
C VAL A 447 -1.82 -11.03 12.36
N GLY A 448 -2.58 -10.58 11.37
CA GLY A 448 -3.31 -11.45 10.45
C GLY A 448 -2.57 -11.65 9.13
N VAL A 449 -2.76 -12.80 8.51
CA VAL A 449 -2.41 -13.05 7.12
C VAL A 449 -3.68 -13.46 6.39
N GLU A 450 -3.99 -12.80 5.29
CA GLU A 450 -5.19 -13.07 4.50
C GLU A 450 -4.88 -12.88 3.00
N LEU A 451 -5.61 -13.56 2.15
CA LEU A 451 -5.46 -13.44 0.69
C LEU A 451 -6.53 -12.53 0.08
N ASP A 452 -7.74 -12.57 0.64
CA ASP A 452 -8.90 -11.85 0.12
C ASP A 452 -8.84 -10.36 0.46
N GLU A 453 -8.89 -9.51 -0.57
CA GLU A 453 -8.81 -8.06 -0.45
C GLU A 453 -9.94 -7.48 0.42
N GLN A 454 -11.17 -7.98 0.28
CA GLN A 454 -12.33 -7.48 1.03
C GLN A 454 -12.21 -7.82 2.53
N ALA A 455 -11.69 -9.00 2.83
CA ALA A 455 -11.42 -9.42 4.20
C ALA A 455 -10.31 -8.54 4.84
N ILE A 456 -9.27 -8.19 4.07
CA ILE A 456 -8.21 -7.27 4.51
C ILE A 456 -8.79 -5.89 4.83
N ILE A 457 -9.62 -5.32 3.94
CA ILE A 457 -10.29 -4.04 4.18
C ILE A 457 -11.13 -4.12 5.49
N ALA A 458 -11.84 -5.24 5.70
CA ALA A 458 -12.61 -5.44 6.92
C ALA A 458 -11.73 -5.49 8.19
N CYS A 459 -10.53 -6.08 8.11
CA CYS A 459 -9.55 -6.06 9.21
C CYS A 459 -9.06 -4.63 9.50
N VAL A 460 -8.64 -3.89 8.47
CA VAL A 460 -8.15 -2.50 8.64
C VAL A 460 -9.25 -1.60 9.21
N ARG A 461 -10.52 -1.77 8.81
CA ARG A 461 -11.66 -1.07 9.42
C ARG A 461 -11.84 -1.33 10.91
N ARG A 462 -11.35 -2.44 11.41
CA ARG A 462 -11.34 -2.80 12.84
C ARG A 462 -10.08 -2.38 13.57
N GLY A 463 -9.15 -1.70 12.89
CA GLY A 463 -7.86 -1.30 13.44
C GLY A 463 -6.87 -2.44 13.63
N LEU A 464 -7.06 -3.56 12.90
CA LEU A 464 -6.24 -4.74 13.00
C LEU A 464 -5.11 -4.71 11.97
N ASP A 465 -3.94 -5.19 12.34
CA ASP A 465 -2.82 -5.34 11.44
C ASP A 465 -2.96 -6.65 10.65
N VAL A 466 -2.96 -6.53 9.33
CA VAL A 466 -3.16 -7.65 8.40
C VAL A 466 -2.29 -7.50 7.17
N VAL A 467 -1.64 -8.59 6.78
CA VAL A 467 -0.77 -8.63 5.61
C VAL A 467 -1.34 -9.54 4.55
N GLN A 468 -1.48 -9.03 3.33
CA GLN A 468 -1.89 -9.86 2.21
C GLN A 468 -0.77 -10.83 1.80
N ALA A 469 -1.02 -12.12 1.95
CA ALA A 469 -0.10 -13.14 1.47
C ALA A 469 -0.83 -14.45 1.12
N ASP A 470 -0.28 -15.17 0.14
CA ASP A 470 -0.71 -16.52 -0.22
C ASP A 470 0.10 -17.54 0.57
N LEU A 471 -0.55 -18.28 1.46
CA LEU A 471 0.08 -19.31 2.29
C LEU A 471 0.80 -20.39 1.47
N ASN A 472 0.34 -20.65 0.23
CA ASN A 472 1.00 -21.61 -0.65
C ASN A 472 2.36 -21.13 -1.18
N LYS A 473 2.69 -19.84 -1.03
CA LYS A 473 4.01 -19.27 -1.36
C LYS A 473 4.98 -19.29 -0.18
N GLY A 474 4.51 -19.74 1.00
CA GLY A 474 5.29 -19.86 2.23
C GLY A 474 5.32 -18.55 3.06
N LEU A 475 5.83 -18.68 4.29
CA LEU A 475 5.91 -17.61 5.29
C LEU A 475 7.32 -17.01 5.40
N ARG A 476 8.01 -16.80 4.28
CA ARG A 476 9.42 -16.35 4.24
C ARG A 476 9.66 -14.97 4.88
N ALA A 477 8.62 -14.13 4.94
CA ALA A 477 8.68 -12.83 5.58
C ALA A 477 8.85 -12.90 7.11
N PHE A 478 8.47 -14.02 7.70
CA PHE A 478 8.48 -14.23 9.14
C PHE A 478 9.71 -15.03 9.57
N ALA A 479 10.39 -14.55 10.63
CA ALA A 479 11.56 -15.21 11.19
C ALA A 479 11.20 -16.46 11.98
N ASP A 480 12.19 -17.32 12.23
CA ASP A 480 12.04 -18.51 13.06
C ASP A 480 11.65 -18.12 14.49
N ARG A 481 10.63 -18.78 15.03
CA ARG A 481 10.12 -18.56 16.39
C ARG A 481 9.75 -17.10 16.71
N GLN A 482 9.32 -16.34 15.70
CA GLN A 482 8.95 -14.93 15.84
C GLN A 482 7.71 -14.75 16.72
N PHE A 483 6.76 -15.69 16.65
CA PHE A 483 5.51 -15.62 17.42
C PHE A 483 5.48 -16.72 18.50
N ASP A 484 4.84 -16.40 19.62
CA ASP A 484 4.57 -17.38 20.66
C ASP A 484 3.53 -18.40 20.19
N TYR A 485 2.51 -17.92 19.45
CA TYR A 485 1.49 -18.76 18.84
C TYR A 485 1.30 -18.42 17.37
N VAL A 486 1.17 -19.46 16.54
CA VAL A 486 0.65 -19.37 15.18
C VAL A 486 -0.67 -20.12 15.13
N VAL A 487 -1.72 -19.47 14.68
CA VAL A 487 -3.06 -20.04 14.52
C VAL A 487 -3.34 -20.29 13.04
N LEU A 488 -3.83 -21.47 12.72
CA LEU A 488 -4.34 -21.86 11.41
C LEU A 488 -5.75 -22.44 11.59
N SER A 489 -6.75 -21.54 11.63
CA SER A 489 -8.12 -21.94 11.95
C SER A 489 -8.95 -22.08 10.69
N GLN A 490 -9.47 -23.30 10.47
CA GLN A 490 -10.36 -23.64 9.35
C GLN A 490 -9.78 -23.29 7.96
N THR A 491 -8.46 -23.37 7.83
CA THR A 491 -7.73 -22.96 6.61
C THR A 491 -6.99 -24.15 5.97
N LEU A 492 -6.58 -25.15 6.78
CA LEU A 492 -5.74 -26.26 6.33
C LEU A 492 -6.37 -27.06 5.19
N GLN A 493 -7.71 -27.23 5.19
CA GLN A 493 -8.43 -27.96 4.14
C GLN A 493 -8.41 -27.22 2.78
N ALA A 494 -8.09 -25.92 2.75
CA ALA A 494 -8.00 -25.12 1.54
C ALA A 494 -6.56 -24.96 1.01
N VAL A 495 -5.57 -25.48 1.73
CA VAL A 495 -4.14 -25.37 1.39
C VAL A 495 -3.74 -26.46 0.39
N ARG A 496 -2.94 -26.10 -0.62
CA ARG A 496 -2.45 -27.07 -1.64
C ARG A 496 -1.33 -27.96 -1.12
N ASP A 497 -0.37 -27.35 -0.43
CA ASP A 497 0.81 -28.04 0.13
C ASP A 497 0.76 -27.99 1.64
N VAL A 498 0.15 -29.02 2.24
CA VAL A 498 -0.05 -29.13 3.69
C VAL A 498 1.30 -29.28 4.42
N GLU A 499 2.22 -30.09 3.88
CA GLU A 499 3.53 -30.33 4.51
C GLU A 499 4.34 -29.04 4.58
N ALA A 500 4.42 -28.29 3.48
CA ALA A 500 5.14 -27.03 3.45
C ALA A 500 4.54 -26.00 4.42
N VAL A 501 3.21 -25.84 4.44
CA VAL A 501 2.54 -24.88 5.33
C VAL A 501 2.70 -25.29 6.79
N VAL A 502 2.53 -26.57 7.14
CA VAL A 502 2.72 -27.05 8.52
C VAL A 502 4.17 -26.91 8.96
N SER A 503 5.14 -27.19 8.08
CA SER A 503 6.55 -26.94 8.37
C SER A 503 6.84 -25.46 8.64
N ASP A 504 6.24 -24.55 7.84
CA ASP A 504 6.42 -23.11 8.02
C ASP A 504 5.78 -22.60 9.31
N ILE A 505 4.56 -23.01 9.65
CA ILE A 505 3.93 -22.58 10.92
C ILE A 505 4.74 -23.05 12.15
N LEU A 506 5.30 -24.27 12.09
CA LEU A 506 6.15 -24.84 13.15
C LEU A 506 7.53 -24.17 13.23
N ARG A 507 7.99 -23.55 12.13
CA ARG A 507 9.20 -22.73 12.10
C ARG A 507 8.96 -21.37 12.73
N VAL A 508 7.85 -20.70 12.35
CA VAL A 508 7.53 -19.32 12.75
C VAL A 508 6.99 -19.25 14.17
N GLY A 509 6.20 -20.25 14.60
CA GLY A 509 5.58 -20.29 15.92
C GLY A 509 6.35 -21.15 16.93
N ARG A 510 6.34 -20.74 18.19
CA ARG A 510 6.80 -21.60 19.30
C ARG A 510 5.78 -22.69 19.59
N ARG A 511 4.49 -22.37 19.45
CA ARG A 511 3.34 -23.29 19.48
C ARG A 511 2.42 -22.95 18.33
N CYS A 512 1.77 -23.97 17.78
CA CYS A 512 0.81 -23.79 16.70
C CYS A 512 -0.54 -24.36 17.10
N ILE A 513 -1.61 -23.65 16.77
CA ILE A 513 -2.98 -24.09 16.98
C ILE A 513 -3.60 -24.29 15.61
N VAL A 514 -3.97 -25.52 15.28
CA VAL A 514 -4.59 -25.88 14.02
C VAL A 514 -6.00 -26.35 14.29
N SER A 515 -7.00 -25.74 13.65
CA SER A 515 -8.36 -26.24 13.69
C SER A 515 -8.88 -26.57 12.29
N PHE A 516 -9.66 -27.63 12.20
CA PHE A 516 -10.20 -28.11 10.92
C PHE A 516 -11.49 -28.91 11.12
N PRO A 517 -12.36 -28.99 10.07
CA PRO A 517 -13.54 -29.85 10.08
C PRO A 517 -13.13 -31.30 9.98
N ASN A 518 -13.76 -32.16 10.77
CA ASN A 518 -13.56 -33.61 10.71
C ASN A 518 -14.48 -34.24 9.66
N PHE A 519 -13.94 -34.57 8.51
CA PHE A 519 -14.71 -35.17 7.42
C PHE A 519 -15.11 -36.65 7.68
N ALA A 520 -14.60 -37.29 8.73
CA ALA A 520 -15.02 -38.61 9.17
C ALA A 520 -16.23 -38.60 10.11
N TYR A 521 -16.81 -37.44 10.41
CA TYR A 521 -18.00 -37.31 11.26
C TYR A 521 -19.17 -38.16 10.80
N HIS A 522 -19.85 -38.88 11.71
CA HIS A 522 -20.86 -39.89 11.37
C HIS A 522 -21.98 -39.36 10.47
N LYS A 523 -22.47 -38.11 10.65
CA LYS A 523 -23.52 -37.56 9.78
C LYS A 523 -23.08 -37.41 8.33
N LEU A 524 -21.79 -37.03 8.08
CA LEU A 524 -21.26 -36.99 6.71
C LEU A 524 -21.15 -38.36 6.09
N ARG A 525 -20.71 -39.37 6.87
CA ARG A 525 -20.69 -40.76 6.43
C ARG A 525 -22.09 -41.26 6.08
N THR A 526 -23.10 -40.92 6.87
CA THR A 526 -24.50 -41.28 6.63
C THR A 526 -24.99 -40.67 5.31
N ILE A 527 -24.73 -39.38 5.04
CA ILE A 527 -25.10 -38.75 3.76
C ILE A 527 -24.47 -39.53 2.57
N LEU A 528 -23.17 -39.84 2.70
CA LEU A 528 -22.45 -40.55 1.64
C LEU A 528 -23.01 -41.97 1.40
N VAL A 529 -23.29 -42.71 2.47
CA VAL A 529 -23.78 -44.09 2.40
C VAL A 529 -25.23 -44.15 1.93
N GLU A 530 -26.11 -43.31 2.48
CA GLU A 530 -27.54 -43.37 2.19
C GLU A 530 -27.92 -42.69 0.85
N GLN A 531 -27.24 -41.60 0.51
CA GLN A 531 -27.59 -40.82 -0.69
C GLN A 531 -26.64 -41.05 -1.87
N GLY A 532 -25.48 -41.66 -1.65
CA GLY A 532 -24.47 -41.88 -2.69
C GLY A 532 -23.94 -40.57 -3.31
N ARG A 533 -23.96 -39.44 -2.57
CA ARG A 533 -23.59 -38.12 -3.05
C ARG A 533 -22.52 -37.51 -2.15
N ALA A 534 -21.72 -36.59 -2.71
CA ALA A 534 -20.84 -35.75 -1.92
C ALA A 534 -21.65 -34.98 -0.89
N PRO A 535 -21.23 -34.94 0.39
CA PRO A 535 -21.95 -34.24 1.42
C PRO A 535 -22.06 -32.73 1.11
N GLU A 536 -23.30 -32.21 1.19
CA GLU A 536 -23.61 -30.79 1.07
C GLU A 536 -24.42 -30.41 2.31
N THR A 537 -23.99 -29.33 3.01
CA THR A 537 -24.59 -28.88 4.27
C THR A 537 -24.87 -27.39 4.24
N THR A 538 -25.45 -26.83 5.30
CA THR A 538 -25.66 -25.38 5.45
C THR A 538 -24.41 -24.63 5.95
N GLY A 539 -23.40 -25.37 6.44
CA GLY A 539 -22.16 -24.84 7.00
C GLY A 539 -20.99 -24.85 6.01
N LEU A 540 -19.86 -25.38 6.45
CA LEU A 540 -18.60 -25.39 5.70
C LEU A 540 -18.69 -26.10 4.34
N LEU A 541 -19.57 -27.09 4.19
CA LEU A 541 -19.82 -27.82 2.95
C LEU A 541 -21.00 -27.27 2.14
N ARG A 542 -21.35 -25.98 2.28
CA ARG A 542 -22.41 -25.32 1.49
C ARG A 542 -22.13 -25.22 -0.02
N TYR A 543 -20.87 -25.44 -0.39
CA TYR A 543 -20.44 -25.38 -1.76
C TYR A 543 -20.79 -26.67 -2.51
N LYS A 544 -21.11 -26.55 -3.79
CA LYS A 544 -21.18 -27.69 -4.69
C LYS A 544 -19.79 -28.30 -4.87
N TRP A 545 -19.72 -29.58 -5.18
CA TRP A 545 -18.46 -30.32 -5.35
C TRP A 545 -17.50 -29.69 -6.37
N TYR A 546 -18.00 -28.90 -7.33
CA TYR A 546 -17.22 -28.25 -8.40
C TYR A 546 -16.76 -26.82 -8.08
N ASN A 547 -17.25 -26.18 -7.03
CA ASN A 547 -16.88 -24.81 -6.65
C ASN A 547 -16.45 -24.67 -5.17
N SER A 548 -16.18 -25.79 -4.50
CA SER A 548 -15.72 -25.81 -3.12
C SER A 548 -14.29 -25.28 -3.01
N PRO A 549 -14.01 -24.36 -2.05
CA PRO A 549 -12.65 -23.99 -1.70
C PRO A 549 -11.90 -25.09 -0.95
N ASN A 550 -12.62 -26.10 -0.42
CA ASN A 550 -12.02 -27.22 0.28
C ASN A 550 -11.42 -28.20 -0.74
N ILE A 551 -10.12 -28.35 -0.75
CA ILE A 551 -9.39 -29.24 -1.65
C ILE A 551 -8.86 -30.48 -0.94
N ARG A 552 -8.90 -30.50 0.41
CA ARG A 552 -8.49 -31.60 1.27
C ARG A 552 -9.67 -32.04 2.14
N PHE A 553 -9.90 -33.35 2.17
CA PHE A 553 -10.93 -33.99 2.97
C PHE A 553 -10.23 -35.01 3.86
N PHE A 554 -9.96 -34.65 5.12
CA PHE A 554 -9.23 -35.45 6.08
C PHE A 554 -9.94 -35.47 7.43
N SER A 555 -9.55 -36.41 8.27
CA SER A 555 -10.16 -36.66 9.57
C SER A 555 -9.19 -36.35 10.72
N ILE A 556 -9.68 -36.46 11.95
CA ILE A 556 -8.86 -36.40 13.17
C ILE A 556 -7.77 -37.47 13.11
N ALA A 557 -8.14 -38.71 12.71
CA ALA A 557 -7.19 -39.81 12.63
C ALA A 557 -6.09 -39.57 11.60
N ASP A 558 -6.44 -39.05 10.41
CA ASP A 558 -5.47 -38.72 9.36
C ASP A 558 -4.47 -37.66 9.84
N PHE A 559 -4.93 -36.64 10.58
CA PHE A 559 -4.06 -35.59 11.09
C PHE A 559 -3.15 -36.09 12.24
N GLU A 560 -3.64 -37.01 13.08
CA GLU A 560 -2.82 -37.67 14.11
C GLU A 560 -1.71 -38.55 13.49
N GLU A 561 -2.04 -39.30 12.44
CA GLU A 561 -1.08 -40.09 11.66
C GLU A 561 -0.03 -39.19 11.02
N PHE A 562 -0.46 -38.12 10.33
CA PHE A 562 0.44 -37.10 9.76
C PHE A 562 1.39 -36.50 10.81
N CYS A 563 0.89 -36.13 11.98
CA CYS A 563 1.74 -35.63 13.06
C CYS A 563 2.79 -36.67 13.49
N GLY A 564 2.39 -37.95 13.59
CA GLY A 564 3.32 -39.04 13.90
C GLY A 564 4.41 -39.23 12.85
N GLU A 565 4.05 -39.22 11.56
CA GLU A 565 4.98 -39.37 10.44
C GLU A 565 5.98 -38.20 10.35
N GLN A 566 5.52 -36.97 10.62
CA GLN A 566 6.32 -35.75 10.56
C GLN A 566 7.10 -35.45 11.86
N GLY A 567 6.97 -36.31 12.89
CA GLY A 567 7.64 -36.11 14.19
C GLY A 567 7.13 -34.87 14.94
N ILE A 568 5.86 -34.50 14.75
CA ILE A 568 5.21 -33.34 15.36
C ILE A 568 4.66 -33.74 16.74
N THR A 569 4.99 -32.95 17.76
CA THR A 569 4.48 -33.15 19.11
C THR A 569 3.08 -32.57 19.23
N VAL A 570 2.09 -33.40 19.58
CA VAL A 570 0.74 -32.99 19.92
C VAL A 570 0.63 -32.78 21.43
N HIS A 571 0.46 -31.50 21.86
CA HIS A 571 0.32 -31.16 23.31
C HIS A 571 -1.12 -31.30 23.79
N ARG A 572 -2.08 -30.96 22.95
CA ARG A 572 -3.51 -31.00 23.28
C ARG A 572 -4.33 -31.24 22.02
N ARG A 573 -5.38 -32.06 22.19
CA ARG A 573 -6.45 -32.24 21.18
C ARG A 573 -7.78 -31.90 21.86
N ILE A 574 -8.59 -31.09 21.19
CA ILE A 574 -9.99 -30.81 21.53
C ILE A 574 -10.81 -31.24 20.33
N ALA A 575 -11.81 -32.08 20.56
CA ALA A 575 -12.76 -32.49 19.54
C ALA A 575 -14.15 -32.00 19.95
N LEU A 576 -14.85 -31.32 19.03
CA LEU A 576 -16.12 -30.65 19.30
C LEU A 576 -17.25 -31.24 18.45
N ASP A 577 -18.39 -31.45 19.06
CA ASP A 577 -19.67 -31.49 18.39
C ASP A 577 -20.24 -30.05 18.42
N THR A 578 -20.11 -29.34 17.30
CA THR A 578 -20.50 -27.92 17.23
C THR A 578 -22.00 -27.74 17.26
N GLU A 579 -22.80 -28.74 16.87
CA GLU A 579 -24.25 -28.69 16.95
C GLU A 579 -24.75 -28.82 18.39
N ALA A 580 -24.12 -29.70 19.16
CA ALA A 580 -24.43 -29.87 20.59
C ALA A 580 -23.67 -28.88 21.49
N GLY A 581 -22.71 -28.12 20.96
CA GLY A 581 -21.87 -27.16 21.71
C GLY A 581 -20.96 -27.81 22.75
N LYS A 582 -20.59 -29.10 22.60
CA LYS A 582 -19.86 -29.86 23.61
C LYS A 582 -18.57 -30.49 23.09
N GLU A 583 -17.66 -30.73 24.02
CA GLU A 583 -16.43 -31.49 23.78
C GLU A 583 -16.68 -33.00 23.79
N ILE A 584 -16.08 -33.72 22.84
CA ILE A 584 -16.21 -35.15 22.63
C ILE A 584 -14.90 -35.84 23.08
N ASN A 585 -15.00 -36.69 24.05
CA ASN A 585 -13.85 -37.41 24.64
C ASN A 585 -13.74 -38.87 24.21
N THR A 586 -14.84 -39.45 23.66
CA THR A 586 -14.85 -40.85 23.20
C THR A 586 -15.23 -40.92 21.75
N ASP A 587 -14.53 -41.78 21.00
CA ASP A 587 -14.73 -41.95 19.54
C ASP A 587 -14.79 -40.62 18.78
N ALA A 588 -13.86 -39.71 19.09
CA ALA A 588 -13.83 -38.34 18.58
C ALA A 588 -13.86 -38.31 17.06
N ASN A 589 -13.14 -39.22 16.39
CA ASN A 589 -13.12 -39.29 14.93
C ASN A 589 -14.50 -39.61 14.30
N LEU A 590 -15.42 -40.22 15.07
CA LEU A 590 -16.78 -40.51 14.62
C LEU A 590 -17.80 -39.47 15.07
N ASN A 591 -17.64 -38.93 16.28
CA ASN A 591 -18.66 -38.18 17.00
C ASN A 591 -18.40 -36.66 17.07
N ALA A 592 -17.24 -36.18 16.63
CA ALA A 592 -16.93 -34.77 16.53
C ALA A 592 -16.91 -34.29 15.07
N ASP A 593 -17.43 -33.12 14.80
CA ASP A 593 -17.42 -32.46 13.49
C ASP A 593 -16.27 -31.46 13.33
N LEU A 594 -15.60 -31.08 14.44
CA LEU A 594 -14.50 -30.14 14.44
C LEU A 594 -13.39 -30.59 15.41
N ALA A 595 -12.14 -30.37 15.01
CA ALA A 595 -10.98 -30.62 15.86
C ALA A 595 -10.08 -29.39 15.99
N ILE A 596 -9.46 -29.25 17.17
CA ILE A 596 -8.43 -28.25 17.47
C ILE A 596 -7.23 -28.99 18.05
N PHE A 597 -6.05 -28.75 17.47
CA PHE A 597 -4.79 -29.33 17.90
C PHE A 597 -3.82 -28.23 18.34
N VAL A 598 -3.15 -28.43 19.46
CA VAL A 598 -2.00 -27.62 19.87
C VAL A 598 -0.76 -28.44 19.63
N ILE A 599 0.09 -27.99 18.72
CA ILE A 599 1.26 -28.72 18.23
C ILE A 599 2.54 -27.91 18.35
N SER A 600 3.68 -28.58 18.35
CA SER A 600 5.02 -28.00 18.20
C SER A 600 5.98 -29.00 17.55
N ARG A 601 7.16 -28.52 17.16
CA ARG A 601 8.29 -29.39 16.80
C ARG A 601 8.91 -30.05 18.01
#